data_891ac7dedd0b995f4f5ef35fa2866916
#
_entry.id   891ac7dedd0b995f4f5ef35fa2866916
#
_cell.length_a   1.000
_cell.length_b   1.000
_cell.length_c   1.000
_cell.angle_alpha   90.00
_cell.angle_beta   90.00
_cell.angle_gamma   90.00
#
_symmetry.space_group_name_H-M   'P 1'
#
loop_
_entity.id
_entity.type
_entity.pdbx_description
1 polymer ?
#
loop_
_entity_poly.entity_id
_entity_poly.type
_entity_poly.pdbx_seq_one_letter_code
_entity_poly.pdbx_strand_id
1 'polypeptide(L)'
;MIDDTTVRENLTVSQVAFFAAQLTVDSDALAFLEEPWSPKHIAHQRLYDNPIFGNTCEADLERYRARGFARLVGRQNYAAFSRWSRIDCVKEPEALTELSISYLSWVWLWKQRDGKRCADLALKDFVRASTAFIGWPDRLTERYVVFQRNLEHMTRSTR
;
A
#
# COMPACT_ATOMS: atom_id res chain seq x y z
N MET A 1 21.40 -2.75 -2.11
CA MET A 1 21.25 -2.37 -0.69
C MET A 1 20.40 -1.12 -0.68
N ILE A 2 19.16 -1.18 -0.19
CA ILE A 2 18.30 0.01 -0.02
C ILE A 2 18.93 0.76 1.13
N ASP A 3 19.31 2.01 0.89
CA ASP A 3 19.89 2.85 1.93
C ASP A 3 18.88 2.99 3.09
N ASP A 4 19.30 2.63 4.29
CA ASP A 4 18.50 2.69 5.52
C ASP A 4 17.92 4.09 5.76
N THR A 5 18.55 5.13 5.21
CA THR A 5 18.03 6.51 5.22
C THR A 5 16.74 6.67 4.41
N THR A 6 16.48 5.77 3.45
CA THR A 6 15.26 5.79 2.62
C THR A 6 14.02 5.36 3.42
N VAL A 7 14.22 4.58 4.49
CA VAL A 7 13.14 4.04 5.33
C VAL A 7 12.98 4.84 6.63
N ARG A 8 14.06 5.45 7.13
CA ARG A 8 14.06 6.25 8.36
C ARG A 8 13.65 7.69 8.07
N GLU A 9 12.34 7.91 7.99
CA GLU A 9 11.81 9.27 8.06
C GLU A 9 11.46 9.60 9.51
N ASN A 10 11.85 10.79 9.98
CA ASN A 10 11.35 11.30 11.26
C ASN A 10 9.87 11.65 11.10
N LEU A 11 9.01 10.70 11.46
CA LEU A 11 7.56 10.86 11.44
C LEU A 11 7.06 11.33 12.80
N THR A 12 6.09 12.24 12.80
CA THR A 12 5.36 12.61 14.01
C THR A 12 4.48 11.46 14.49
N VAL A 13 4.02 11.50 15.75
CA VAL A 13 3.11 10.49 16.30
C VAL A 13 1.85 10.32 15.43
N SER A 14 1.26 11.42 14.96
CA SER A 14 0.08 11.37 14.08
C SER A 14 0.40 10.76 12.71
N GLN A 15 1.57 11.03 12.16
CA GLN A 15 2.01 10.45 10.89
C GLN A 15 2.23 8.94 11.01
N VAL A 16 2.85 8.48 12.11
CA VAL A 16 3.01 7.04 12.39
C VAL A 16 1.66 6.38 12.61
N ALA A 17 0.75 7.02 13.37
CA ALA A 17 -0.59 6.48 13.61
C ALA A 17 -1.40 6.33 12.30
N PHE A 18 -1.32 7.32 11.40
CA PHE A 18 -1.96 7.26 10.08
C PHE A 18 -1.33 6.20 9.19
N PHE A 19 0.00 6.17 9.09
CA PHE A 19 0.75 5.15 8.34
C PHE A 19 0.33 3.74 8.75
N ALA A 20 0.34 3.48 10.07
CA ALA A 20 -0.01 2.17 10.61
C ALA A 20 -1.49 1.81 10.39
N ALA A 21 -2.40 2.78 10.48
CA ALA A 21 -3.82 2.54 10.25
C ALA A 21 -4.11 2.16 8.81
N GLN A 22 -3.53 2.88 7.85
CA GLN A 22 -3.71 2.55 6.43
C GLN A 22 -3.09 1.18 6.12
N LEU A 23 -1.87 0.92 6.59
CA LEU A 23 -1.19 -0.36 6.43
C LEU A 23 -2.01 -1.52 6.99
N THR A 24 -2.49 -1.40 8.24
CA THR A 24 -3.25 -2.46 8.92
C THR A 24 -4.48 -2.87 8.12
N VAL A 25 -5.22 -1.89 7.60
CA VAL A 25 -6.45 -2.16 6.85
C VAL A 25 -6.17 -2.71 5.46
N ASP A 26 -5.18 -2.17 4.74
CA ASP A 26 -4.85 -2.63 3.39
C ASP A 26 -4.22 -4.03 3.37
N SER A 27 -3.48 -4.37 4.41
CA SER A 27 -2.82 -5.68 4.53
C SER A 27 -3.63 -6.73 5.31
N ASP A 28 -4.89 -6.44 5.67
CA ASP A 28 -5.68 -7.28 6.57
C ASP A 28 -4.86 -7.70 7.82
N ALA A 29 -4.38 -6.70 8.57
CA ALA A 29 -3.50 -6.89 9.73
C ALA A 29 -2.19 -7.65 9.41
N LEU A 30 -1.58 -7.37 8.25
CA LEU A 30 -0.37 -8.00 7.71
C LEU A 30 -0.54 -9.46 7.25
N ALA A 31 -1.78 -9.93 7.11
CA ALA A 31 -2.09 -11.26 6.62
C ALA A 31 -2.17 -11.35 5.10
N PHE A 32 -2.50 -10.24 4.42
CA PHE A 32 -2.60 -10.21 2.97
C PHE A 32 -1.22 -10.08 2.33
N LEU A 33 -0.84 -11.08 1.54
CA LEU A 33 0.39 -11.07 0.75
C LEU A 33 0.12 -11.17 -0.76
N GLU A 34 -0.98 -11.80 -1.15
CA GLU A 34 -1.32 -12.04 -2.54
C GLU A 34 -2.83 -12.23 -2.73
N GLU A 35 -3.36 -11.65 -3.79
CA GLU A 35 -4.75 -11.88 -4.21
C GLU A 35 -4.92 -13.31 -4.75
N PRO A 36 -5.90 -14.09 -4.24
CA PRO A 36 -6.20 -15.40 -4.79
C PRO A 36 -6.58 -15.30 -6.25
N TRP A 37 -5.93 -16.10 -7.10
CA TRP A 37 -6.32 -16.19 -8.51
C TRP A 37 -7.49 -17.16 -8.67
N SER A 38 -8.50 -16.75 -9.40
CA SER A 38 -9.63 -17.60 -9.79
C SER A 38 -10.23 -17.13 -11.11
N PRO A 39 -10.55 -18.03 -12.04
CA PRO A 39 -11.27 -17.68 -13.27
C PRO A 39 -12.58 -16.92 -13.03
N LYS A 40 -13.21 -17.10 -11.87
CA LYS A 40 -14.41 -16.34 -11.48
C LYS A 40 -14.14 -14.87 -11.17
N HIS A 41 -12.91 -14.54 -10.85
CA HIS A 41 -12.48 -13.16 -10.59
C HIS A 41 -12.02 -12.42 -11.86
N ILE A 42 -11.89 -13.10 -13.00
CA ILE A 42 -11.49 -12.48 -14.27
C ILE A 42 -12.40 -11.30 -14.64
N ALA A 43 -13.70 -11.41 -14.42
CA ALA A 43 -14.63 -10.31 -14.69
C ALA A 43 -14.34 -9.07 -13.82
N HIS A 44 -13.95 -9.26 -12.56
CA HIS A 44 -13.54 -8.19 -11.66
C HIS A 44 -12.14 -7.67 -12.02
N GLN A 45 -11.26 -8.56 -12.46
CA GLN A 45 -9.89 -8.24 -12.86
C GLN A 45 -9.80 -7.61 -14.25
N ARG A 46 -10.85 -7.71 -15.09
CA ARG A 46 -10.97 -6.91 -16.32
C ARG A 46 -11.05 -5.41 -16.05
N LEU A 47 -11.30 -4.97 -14.82
CA LEU A 47 -11.07 -3.59 -14.40
C LEU A 47 -9.60 -3.20 -14.55
N TYR A 48 -8.68 -4.17 -14.55
CA TYR A 48 -7.25 -3.99 -14.76
C TYR A 48 -6.81 -4.04 -16.23
N ASP A 49 -7.74 -4.23 -17.18
CA ASP A 49 -7.51 -3.99 -18.61
C ASP A 49 -7.37 -2.50 -18.94
N ASN A 50 -7.61 -1.64 -17.95
CA ASN A 50 -7.38 -0.21 -18.11
C ASN A 50 -5.89 0.05 -18.41
N PRO A 51 -5.56 0.84 -19.45
CA PRO A 51 -4.19 1.20 -19.82
C PRO A 51 -3.34 1.74 -18.67
N ILE A 52 -3.96 2.30 -17.62
CA ILE A 52 -3.27 2.80 -16.42
C ILE A 52 -2.49 1.70 -15.68
N PHE A 53 -2.90 0.43 -15.82
CA PHE A 53 -2.20 -0.70 -15.20
C PHE A 53 -1.06 -1.23 -16.07
N GLY A 54 -1.01 -0.85 -17.36
CA GLY A 54 0.07 -1.19 -18.29
C GLY A 54 0.17 -2.68 -18.61
N ASN A 55 -0.89 -3.46 -18.40
CA ASN A 55 -0.98 -4.84 -18.81
C ASN A 55 -1.06 -4.91 -20.35
N THR A 56 -0.35 -5.87 -20.95
CA THR A 56 -0.21 -5.99 -22.40
C THR A 56 -0.94 -7.19 -22.99
N CYS A 57 -1.34 -8.13 -22.14
CA CYS A 57 -2.08 -9.33 -22.52
C CYS A 57 -2.85 -9.89 -21.31
N GLU A 58 -3.76 -10.83 -21.57
CA GLU A 58 -4.59 -11.43 -20.53
C GLU A 58 -3.77 -12.16 -19.45
N ALA A 59 -2.64 -12.76 -19.81
CA ALA A 59 -1.75 -13.41 -18.86
C ALA A 59 -1.11 -12.41 -17.84
N ASP A 60 -1.04 -11.12 -18.18
CA ASP A 60 -0.56 -10.09 -17.26
C ASP A 60 -1.53 -9.85 -16.10
N LEU A 61 -2.82 -10.14 -16.27
CA LEU A 61 -3.82 -10.01 -15.21
C LEU A 61 -3.51 -10.96 -14.04
N GLU A 62 -3.21 -12.21 -14.34
CA GLU A 62 -2.78 -13.19 -13.32
C GLU A 62 -1.39 -12.87 -12.81
N ARG A 63 -0.45 -12.60 -13.72
CA ARG A 63 0.95 -12.38 -13.41
C ARG A 63 1.16 -11.20 -12.48
N TYR A 64 0.46 -10.08 -12.72
CA TYR A 64 0.59 -8.83 -11.95
C TYR A 64 -0.67 -8.53 -11.12
N ARG A 65 -1.31 -9.59 -10.58
CA ARG A 65 -2.39 -9.45 -9.60
C ARG A 65 -1.90 -8.77 -8.33
N ALA A 66 -2.81 -8.33 -7.47
CA ALA A 66 -2.46 -7.59 -6.27
C ALA A 66 -1.54 -8.40 -5.35
N ARG A 67 -0.35 -7.86 -5.03
CA ARG A 67 0.61 -8.44 -4.10
C ARG A 67 1.24 -7.40 -3.19
N GLY A 68 1.80 -7.90 -2.08
CA GLY A 68 2.44 -7.09 -1.06
C GLY A 68 1.47 -6.23 -0.27
N PHE A 69 1.94 -5.60 0.78
CA PHE A 69 1.08 -4.79 1.65
C PHE A 69 0.47 -3.56 0.95
N ALA A 70 1.12 -3.06 -0.10
CA ALA A 70 0.59 -1.98 -0.93
C ALA A 70 -0.44 -2.46 -1.96
N ARG A 71 -0.73 -3.77 -2.03
CA ARG A 71 -1.61 -4.37 -3.03
C ARG A 71 -1.27 -3.90 -4.45
N LEU A 72 0.02 -3.92 -4.79
CA LEU A 72 0.46 -3.52 -6.11
C LEU A 72 -0.19 -4.39 -7.17
N VAL A 73 -0.82 -3.77 -8.16
CA VAL A 73 -1.50 -4.42 -9.27
C VAL A 73 -1.09 -3.79 -10.60
N GLY A 74 -0.95 -4.62 -11.62
CA GLY A 74 -0.62 -4.21 -12.98
C GLY A 74 0.87 -4.03 -13.25
N ARG A 75 1.28 -4.40 -14.46
CA ARG A 75 2.68 -4.38 -14.93
C ARG A 75 3.37 -3.04 -14.67
N GLN A 76 2.67 -1.92 -14.87
CA GLN A 76 3.23 -0.59 -14.70
C GLN A 76 3.64 -0.30 -13.24
N ASN A 77 2.81 -0.68 -12.26
CA ASN A 77 3.12 -0.50 -10.84
C ASN A 77 4.27 -1.41 -10.40
N TYR A 78 4.28 -2.66 -10.87
CA TYR A 78 5.40 -3.58 -10.64
C TYR A 78 6.71 -3.02 -11.20
N ALA A 79 6.70 -2.50 -12.43
CA ALA A 79 7.87 -1.88 -13.04
C ALA A 79 8.33 -0.61 -12.30
N ALA A 80 7.39 0.22 -11.84
CA ALA A 80 7.71 1.42 -11.08
C ALA A 80 8.33 1.09 -9.72
N PHE A 81 7.76 0.11 -9.01
CA PHE A 81 8.34 -0.40 -7.76
C PHE A 81 9.70 -1.06 -7.97
N SER A 82 9.87 -1.88 -9.03
CA SER A 82 11.16 -2.52 -9.34
C SER A 82 12.27 -1.49 -9.58
N ARG A 83 11.98 -0.42 -10.31
CA ARG A 83 12.96 0.67 -10.53
C ARG A 83 13.37 1.34 -9.22
N TRP A 84 12.43 1.56 -8.32
CA TRP A 84 12.69 2.22 -7.04
C TRP A 84 13.41 1.29 -6.06
N SER A 85 12.94 0.06 -5.90
CA SER A 85 13.47 -0.91 -4.92
C SER A 85 14.78 -1.58 -5.35
N ARG A 86 15.09 -1.57 -6.65
CA ARG A 86 16.17 -2.36 -7.28
C ARG A 86 15.93 -3.87 -7.21
N ILE A 87 14.70 -4.31 -6.98
CA ILE A 87 14.25 -5.70 -6.98
C ILE A 87 13.40 -5.90 -8.23
N ASP A 88 13.74 -6.87 -9.08
CA ASP A 88 13.05 -7.09 -10.37
C ASP A 88 11.73 -7.87 -10.17
N CYS A 89 10.72 -7.20 -9.60
CA CYS A 89 9.39 -7.76 -9.44
C CYS A 89 8.60 -7.89 -10.75
N VAL A 90 9.09 -7.36 -11.87
CA VAL A 90 8.50 -7.62 -13.18
C VAL A 90 8.84 -9.03 -13.64
N LYS A 91 10.08 -9.44 -13.43
CA LYS A 91 10.55 -10.78 -13.74
C LYS A 91 10.07 -11.81 -12.71
N GLU A 92 10.13 -11.46 -11.44
CA GLU A 92 9.80 -12.31 -10.29
C GLU A 92 8.69 -11.65 -9.43
N PRO A 93 7.43 -11.63 -9.91
CA PRO A 93 6.33 -10.93 -9.22
C PRO A 93 6.05 -11.49 -7.82
N GLU A 94 6.33 -12.76 -7.59
CA GLU A 94 6.17 -13.48 -6.32
C GLU A 94 7.07 -12.91 -5.22
N ALA A 95 8.17 -12.25 -5.56
CA ALA A 95 9.05 -11.58 -4.58
C ALA A 95 8.27 -10.60 -3.68
N LEU A 96 7.19 -10.00 -4.18
CA LEU A 96 6.31 -9.13 -3.39
C LEU A 96 5.58 -9.85 -2.25
N THR A 97 5.56 -11.19 -2.20
CA THR A 97 4.98 -11.96 -1.09
C THR A 97 5.96 -12.16 0.07
N GLU A 98 7.24 -11.85 -0.12
CA GLU A 98 8.20 -11.83 0.99
C GLU A 98 7.92 -10.65 1.91
N LEU A 99 7.89 -10.87 3.23
CA LEU A 99 7.48 -9.85 4.21
C LEU A 99 8.28 -8.56 4.11
N SER A 100 9.59 -8.67 3.93
CA SER A 100 10.48 -7.50 3.78
C SER A 100 10.16 -6.69 2.52
N ILE A 101 9.91 -7.36 1.40
CA ILE A 101 9.59 -6.73 0.12
C ILE A 101 8.15 -6.20 0.13
N SER A 102 7.22 -6.94 0.77
CA SER A 102 5.86 -6.46 1.03
C SER A 102 5.86 -5.14 1.81
N TYR A 103 6.65 -5.06 2.89
CA TYR A 103 6.79 -3.82 3.66
C TYR A 103 7.41 -2.69 2.83
N LEU A 104 8.45 -2.99 2.04
CA LEU A 104 9.03 -2.00 1.12
C LEU A 104 8.03 -1.47 0.10
N SER A 105 7.13 -2.32 -0.39
CA SER A 105 6.08 -1.87 -1.31
C SER A 105 5.16 -0.83 -0.64
N TRP A 106 4.87 -1.00 0.65
CA TRP A 106 4.10 -0.03 1.43
C TRP A 106 4.85 1.28 1.64
N VAL A 107 6.13 1.23 1.97
CA VAL A 107 6.99 2.44 2.10
C VAL A 107 7.06 3.19 0.76
N TRP A 108 7.17 2.46 -0.35
CA TRP A 108 7.13 3.05 -1.68
C TRP A 108 5.80 3.75 -1.95
N LEU A 109 4.66 3.11 -1.67
CA LEU A 109 3.34 3.71 -1.83
C LEU A 109 3.18 4.96 -0.98
N TRP A 110 3.64 4.92 0.28
CA TRP A 110 3.66 6.07 1.18
C TRP A 110 4.36 7.29 0.56
N LYS A 111 5.50 7.07 -0.06
CA LYS A 111 6.25 8.13 -0.74
C LYS A 111 5.55 8.61 -2.03
N GLN A 112 5.01 7.69 -2.83
CA GLN A 112 4.31 8.03 -4.07
C GLN A 112 3.05 8.85 -3.83
N ARG A 113 2.37 8.65 -2.72
CA ARG A 113 1.09 9.28 -2.37
C ARG A 113 1.22 10.46 -1.41
N ASP A 114 2.45 10.96 -1.18
CA ASP A 114 2.71 12.04 -0.21
C ASP A 114 2.05 11.76 1.15
N GLY A 115 2.37 10.59 1.70
CA GLY A 115 1.75 10.05 2.92
C GLY A 115 1.87 10.99 4.12
N LYS A 116 2.98 11.73 4.25
CA LYS A 116 3.15 12.73 5.31
C LYS A 116 2.08 13.82 5.25
N ARG A 117 1.87 14.41 4.07
CA ARG A 117 0.86 15.44 3.87
C ARG A 117 -0.56 14.90 4.08
N CYS A 118 -0.84 13.67 3.63
CA CYS A 118 -2.12 13.02 3.92
C CYS A 118 -2.31 12.83 5.43
N ALA A 119 -1.28 12.38 6.14
CA ALA A 119 -1.33 12.18 7.58
C ALA A 119 -1.54 13.51 8.36
N ASP A 120 -0.91 14.59 7.94
CA ASP A 120 -1.11 15.92 8.56
C ASP A 120 -2.55 16.44 8.35
N LEU A 121 -3.15 16.10 7.21
CA LEU A 121 -4.55 16.39 6.94
C LEU A 121 -5.50 15.54 7.79
N ALA A 122 -5.11 14.32 8.15
CA ALA A 122 -5.99 13.34 8.82
C ALA A 122 -6.50 13.81 10.19
N LEU A 123 -5.76 14.68 10.87
CA LEU A 123 -6.21 15.27 12.15
C LEU A 123 -7.38 16.26 11.97
N LYS A 124 -7.55 16.82 10.78
CA LYS A 124 -8.60 17.80 10.44
C LYS A 124 -9.73 17.16 9.65
N ASP A 125 -9.39 16.32 8.71
CA ASP A 125 -10.31 15.67 7.77
C ASP A 125 -9.78 14.27 7.39
N PHE A 126 -10.08 13.29 8.20
CA PHE A 126 -9.60 11.92 8.03
C PHE A 126 -10.12 11.28 6.74
N VAL A 127 -11.39 11.53 6.39
CA VAL A 127 -12.01 10.96 5.18
C VAL A 127 -11.28 11.44 3.93
N ARG A 128 -11.06 12.73 3.82
CA ARG A 128 -10.32 13.34 2.70
C ARG A 128 -8.88 12.85 2.65
N ALA A 129 -8.21 12.77 3.80
CA ALA A 129 -6.83 12.30 3.90
C ALA A 129 -6.69 10.84 3.44
N SER A 130 -7.54 9.95 3.95
CA SER A 130 -7.53 8.53 3.57
C SER A 130 -7.89 8.35 2.11
N THR A 131 -8.93 9.02 1.60
CA THR A 131 -9.33 8.94 0.20
C THR A 131 -8.21 9.43 -0.74
N ALA A 132 -7.51 10.51 -0.37
CA ALA A 132 -6.38 11.02 -1.15
C ALA A 132 -5.21 10.03 -1.17
N PHE A 133 -4.96 9.34 -0.03
CA PHE A 133 -3.87 8.38 0.08
C PHE A 133 -4.15 7.08 -0.68
N ILE A 134 -5.33 6.47 -0.49
CA ILE A 134 -5.66 5.18 -1.14
C ILE A 134 -6.22 5.33 -2.55
N GLY A 135 -6.72 6.51 -2.93
CA GLY A 135 -7.25 6.81 -4.26
C GLY A 135 -8.78 6.66 -4.40
N TRP A 136 -9.46 6.01 -3.45
CA TRP A 136 -10.94 5.86 -3.40
C TRP A 136 -11.42 5.67 -1.96
N PRO A 137 -12.70 5.96 -1.65
CA PRO A 137 -13.24 5.78 -0.30
C PRO A 137 -13.52 4.28 -0.02
N ASP A 138 -12.60 3.62 0.66
CA ASP A 138 -12.73 2.21 1.06
C ASP A 138 -12.45 2.02 2.55
N ARG A 139 -13.30 1.24 3.23
CA ARG A 139 -13.16 0.85 4.65
C ARG A 139 -12.86 2.05 5.58
N LEU A 140 -13.39 3.23 5.29
CA LEU A 140 -13.03 4.49 5.96
C LEU A 140 -13.30 4.46 7.47
N THR A 141 -14.41 3.86 7.90
CA THR A 141 -14.75 3.71 9.33
C THR A 141 -13.71 2.86 10.06
N GLU A 142 -13.33 1.74 9.49
CA GLU A 142 -12.33 0.85 10.06
C GLU A 142 -10.96 1.55 10.14
N ARG A 143 -10.54 2.22 9.07
CA ARG A 143 -9.31 3.01 9.04
C ARG A 143 -9.30 4.08 10.13
N TYR A 144 -10.43 4.75 10.32
CA TYR A 144 -10.56 5.78 11.35
C TYR A 144 -10.43 5.20 12.75
N VAL A 145 -11.13 4.10 13.04
CA VAL A 145 -11.05 3.42 14.36
C VAL A 145 -9.61 2.99 14.68
N VAL A 146 -8.92 2.39 13.71
CA VAL A 146 -7.52 1.99 13.87
C VAL A 146 -6.61 3.20 14.06
N PHE A 147 -6.83 4.28 13.31
CA PHE A 147 -6.08 5.53 13.46
C PHE A 147 -6.22 6.13 14.86
N GLN A 148 -7.44 6.27 15.36
CA GLN A 148 -7.70 6.82 16.68
C GLN A 148 -7.05 5.98 17.78
N ARG A 149 -7.21 4.66 17.74
CA ARG A 149 -6.58 3.73 18.68
C ARG A 149 -5.06 3.86 18.68
N ASN A 150 -4.44 3.91 17.52
CA ASN A 150 -2.99 4.06 17.40
C ASN A 150 -2.52 5.41 17.95
N LEU A 151 -3.24 6.49 17.63
CA LEU A 151 -2.92 7.84 18.10
C LEU A 151 -2.97 7.93 19.62
N GLU A 152 -4.03 7.41 20.25
CA GLU A 152 -4.16 7.36 21.71
C GLU A 152 -3.05 6.55 22.36
N HIS A 153 -2.79 5.35 21.86
CA HIS A 153 -1.76 4.47 22.40
C HIS A 153 -0.37 5.12 22.36
N MET A 154 0.03 5.67 21.21
CA MET A 154 1.33 6.31 21.04
C MET A 154 1.46 7.59 21.86
N THR A 155 0.38 8.37 22.01
CA THR A 155 0.40 9.61 22.83
C THR A 155 0.56 9.29 24.32
N ARG A 156 0.00 8.18 24.80
CA ARG A 156 0.16 7.74 26.20
C ARG A 156 1.58 7.21 26.48
N SER A 157 2.20 6.54 25.51
CA SER A 157 3.53 5.96 25.65
C SER A 157 4.67 6.98 25.61
N THR A 158 4.38 8.23 25.23
CA THR A 158 5.36 9.34 25.18
C THR A 158 5.30 10.28 26.38
N ARG A 159 4.40 10.02 27.35
CA ARG A 159 4.31 10.71 28.65
C ARG A 159 4.97 9.90 29.75
#